data_233bc920c3226fd3b7417eb904b954db
#
_entry.id   233bc920c3226fd3b7417eb904b954db
#
_cell.length_a   1.000
_cell.length_b   1.000
_cell.length_c   1.000
_cell.angle_alpha   90.00
_cell.angle_beta   90.00
_cell.angle_gamma   90.00
#
_symmetry.space_group_name_H-M   'P 1'
#
loop_
_entity.id
_entity.type
_entity.pdbx_description
1 polymer ?
#
loop_
_entity_poly.entity_id
_entity_poly.type
_entity_poly.pdbx_seq_one_letter_code
_entity_poly.pdbx_strand_id
1 'polypeptide(L)'
;MNDYLHKAAQALASWLSVMLPKSGEDWWEECVLSNLSYPQRELIEKKGLSKLEELDLAALLRVANKSWYTMRGYAYLPTSERECIRDMIGVRNNWAHVSAELPGKDTIVSDIECLIRFFAQMNRSGLIPDLEQLKARVERPEAFKDETPPQPVFRPTVTAPKQADVIVEPEVV
;
A
#
# COMPACT_ATOMS: atom_id res chain seq x y z
N MET A 1 -7.99 -4.15 -0.75
CA MET A 1 -7.60 -3.32 0.43
C MET A 1 -6.10 -3.47 0.78
N ASN A 2 -5.55 -4.66 0.89
CA ASN A 2 -4.14 -4.87 1.25
C ASN A 2 -3.14 -4.13 0.33
N ASP A 3 -3.41 -4.03 -0.97
CA ASP A 3 -2.58 -3.27 -1.91
C ASP A 3 -2.56 -1.77 -1.55
N TYR A 4 -3.71 -1.19 -1.17
CA TYR A 4 -3.77 0.21 -0.73
C TYR A 4 -3.05 0.44 0.60
N LEU A 5 -3.08 -0.51 1.53
CA LEU A 5 -2.30 -0.42 2.77
C LEU A 5 -0.80 -0.49 2.50
N HIS A 6 -0.37 -1.31 1.54
CA HIS A 6 1.03 -1.34 1.11
C HIS A 6 1.46 -0.01 0.47
N LYS A 7 0.64 0.55 -0.43
CA LYS A 7 0.88 1.88 -1.02
C LYS A 7 0.88 2.99 0.04
N ALA A 8 0.04 2.88 1.06
CA ALA A 8 0.03 3.81 2.20
C ALA A 8 1.34 3.73 3.01
N ALA A 9 1.88 2.53 3.24
CA ALA A 9 3.18 2.37 3.88
C ALA A 9 4.29 3.06 3.07
N GLN A 10 4.33 2.84 1.76
CA GLN A 10 5.31 3.47 0.87
C GLN A 10 5.20 5.02 0.87
N ALA A 11 3.97 5.54 0.80
CA ALA A 11 3.73 6.98 0.84
C ALA A 11 4.17 7.60 2.17
N LEU A 12 3.85 6.95 3.29
CA LEU A 12 4.21 7.41 4.63
C LEU A 12 5.72 7.34 4.86
N ALA A 13 6.38 6.24 4.44
CA ALA A 13 7.84 6.12 4.53
C ALA A 13 8.54 7.24 3.75
N SER A 14 8.10 7.50 2.50
CA SER A 14 8.63 8.60 1.68
C SER A 14 8.43 9.96 2.35
N TRP A 15 7.28 10.21 2.98
CA TRP A 15 7.02 11.46 3.67
C TRP A 15 7.89 11.61 4.92
N LEU A 16 7.99 10.56 5.74
CA LEU A 16 8.81 10.54 6.95
C LEU A 16 10.30 10.67 6.65
N SER A 17 10.79 10.09 5.54
CA SER A 17 12.20 10.19 5.13
C SER A 17 12.63 11.61 4.77
N VAL A 18 11.68 12.48 4.42
CA VAL A 18 11.91 13.92 4.22
C VAL A 18 11.77 14.72 5.52
N MET A 19 10.87 14.29 6.40
CA MET A 19 10.52 15.03 7.60
C MET A 19 11.49 14.76 8.77
N LEU A 20 11.71 13.49 9.12
CA LEU A 20 12.42 13.13 10.35
C LEU A 20 13.89 13.59 10.39
N PRO A 21 14.69 13.51 9.29
CA PRO A 21 16.07 13.98 9.31
C PRO A 21 16.26 15.47 9.69
N LYS A 22 15.21 16.28 9.57
CA LYS A 22 15.24 17.69 9.98
C LYS A 22 15.30 17.89 11.49
N SER A 23 15.04 16.83 12.30
CA SER A 23 15.11 16.91 13.76
C SER A 23 16.55 16.85 14.31
N GLY A 24 17.52 16.36 13.54
CA GLY A 24 18.91 16.22 13.96
C GLY A 24 19.60 14.99 13.36
N GLU A 25 20.88 14.82 13.67
CA GLU A 25 21.68 13.68 13.16
C GLU A 25 21.21 12.33 13.73
N ASP A 26 20.75 12.32 14.97
CA ASP A 26 20.32 11.13 15.70
C ASP A 26 18.82 10.81 15.51
N TRP A 27 18.20 11.36 14.45
CA TRP A 27 16.75 11.24 14.21
C TRP A 27 16.25 9.78 14.16
N TRP A 28 17.08 8.86 13.67
CA TRP A 28 16.70 7.44 13.62
C TRP A 28 16.51 6.86 15.04
N GLU A 29 17.45 7.12 15.93
CA GLU A 29 17.38 6.68 17.32
C GLU A 29 16.25 7.39 18.07
N GLU A 30 16.21 8.73 17.98
CA GLU A 30 15.28 9.56 18.76
C GLU A 30 13.83 9.52 18.22
N CYS A 31 13.62 9.52 16.91
CA CYS A 31 12.28 9.60 16.33
C CYS A 31 11.75 8.24 15.89
N VAL A 32 12.61 7.28 15.53
CA VAL A 32 12.17 5.96 15.08
C VAL A 32 12.28 4.94 16.22
N LEU A 33 13.48 4.56 16.62
CA LEU A 33 13.67 3.46 17.57
C LEU A 33 13.04 3.73 18.92
N SER A 34 13.17 4.95 19.47
CA SER A 34 12.58 5.30 20.78
C SER A 34 11.03 5.25 20.77
N ASN A 35 10.41 5.43 19.61
CA ASN A 35 8.96 5.46 19.47
C ASN A 35 8.33 4.10 19.12
N LEU A 36 9.14 3.10 18.76
CA LEU A 36 8.65 1.75 18.46
C LEU A 36 8.36 0.93 19.75
N SER A 37 7.48 -0.05 19.61
CA SER A 37 7.26 -1.04 20.67
C SER A 37 8.45 -1.99 20.79
N TYR A 38 8.58 -2.65 21.96
CA TYR A 38 9.67 -3.61 22.17
C TYR A 38 9.74 -4.69 21.07
N PRO A 39 8.65 -5.36 20.68
CA PRO A 39 8.70 -6.35 19.59
C PRO A 39 9.11 -5.77 18.23
N GLN A 40 8.74 -4.51 17.94
CA GLN A 40 9.13 -3.85 16.70
C GLN A 40 10.63 -3.54 16.68
N ARG A 41 11.19 -3.07 17.81
CA ARG A 41 12.64 -2.82 17.93
C ARG A 41 13.43 -4.11 17.79
N GLU A 42 13.03 -5.16 18.49
CA GLU A 42 13.66 -6.47 18.41
C GLU A 42 13.68 -7.01 16.96
N LEU A 43 12.58 -6.80 16.23
CA LEU A 43 12.50 -7.19 14.79
C LEU A 43 13.49 -6.40 13.94
N ILE A 44 13.62 -5.10 14.16
CA ILE A 44 14.56 -4.22 13.45
C ILE A 44 16.00 -4.67 13.72
N GLU A 45 16.37 -4.86 14.98
CA GLU A 45 17.71 -5.32 15.37
C GLU A 45 18.02 -6.69 14.75
N LYS A 46 17.10 -7.65 14.87
CA LYS A 46 17.27 -9.01 14.34
C LYS A 46 17.43 -9.05 12.82
N LYS A 47 16.75 -8.16 12.09
CA LYS A 47 16.80 -8.09 10.63
C LYS A 47 17.83 -7.08 10.12
N GLY A 48 18.43 -6.26 10.98
CA GLY A 48 19.35 -5.20 10.58
C GLY A 48 18.69 -4.12 9.73
N LEU A 49 17.40 -3.79 9.99
CA LEU A 49 16.67 -2.78 9.24
C LEU A 49 17.19 -1.38 9.61
N SER A 50 17.40 -0.53 8.63
CA SER A 50 17.97 0.82 8.81
C SER A 50 17.25 1.90 8.01
N LYS A 51 16.16 1.55 7.32
CA LYS A 51 15.41 2.46 6.45
C LYS A 51 13.92 2.42 6.78
N LEU A 52 13.26 3.56 6.62
CA LEU A 52 11.81 3.67 6.84
C LEU A 52 11.00 2.79 5.87
N GLU A 53 11.48 2.62 4.64
CA GLU A 53 10.84 1.80 3.60
C GLU A 53 10.81 0.30 3.94
N GLU A 54 11.64 -0.13 4.90
CA GLU A 54 11.70 -1.52 5.38
C GLU A 54 10.72 -1.79 6.52
N LEU A 55 10.10 -0.73 7.07
CA LEU A 55 9.14 -0.84 8.17
C LEU A 55 7.73 -1.12 7.65
N ASP A 56 6.97 -1.87 8.43
CA ASP A 56 5.55 -2.08 8.13
C ASP A 56 4.71 -0.82 8.42
N LEU A 57 3.49 -0.79 7.89
CA LEU A 57 2.59 0.35 8.07
C LEU A 57 2.31 0.64 9.56
N ALA A 58 2.24 -0.38 10.41
CA ALA A 58 1.97 -0.18 11.84
C ALA A 58 3.12 0.56 12.54
N ALA A 59 4.36 0.18 12.23
CA ALA A 59 5.56 0.85 12.75
C ALA A 59 5.63 2.30 12.24
N LEU A 60 5.42 2.53 10.94
CA LEU A 60 5.43 3.86 10.33
C LEU A 60 4.36 4.78 10.92
N LEU A 61 3.13 4.31 11.09
CA LEU A 61 2.04 5.09 11.70
C LEU A 61 2.34 5.42 13.16
N ARG A 62 2.94 4.47 13.90
CA ARG A 62 3.36 4.70 15.27
C ARG A 62 4.44 5.77 15.35
N VAL A 63 5.47 5.67 14.52
CA VAL A 63 6.55 6.67 14.42
C VAL A 63 5.96 8.04 14.08
N ALA A 64 5.15 8.16 13.03
CA ALA A 64 4.51 9.41 12.62
C ALA A 64 3.68 10.05 13.75
N ASN A 65 2.85 9.27 14.44
CA ASN A 65 2.00 9.79 15.52
C ASN A 65 2.81 10.22 16.75
N LYS A 66 3.87 9.48 17.10
CA LYS A 66 4.71 9.78 18.28
C LYS A 66 5.66 10.93 18.03
N SER A 67 6.29 11.01 16.86
CA SER A 67 7.20 12.10 16.46
C SER A 67 6.48 13.35 15.97
N TRP A 68 5.14 13.38 16.02
CA TRP A 68 4.34 14.50 15.48
C TRP A 68 4.74 15.86 16.01
N TYR A 69 4.91 15.98 17.32
CA TYR A 69 5.26 17.26 17.94
C TYR A 69 6.71 17.68 17.64
N THR A 70 7.61 16.74 17.50
CA THR A 70 8.98 16.99 17.06
C THR A 70 8.96 17.58 15.64
N MET A 71 8.25 16.93 14.70
CA MET A 71 8.12 17.40 13.33
C MET A 71 7.42 18.78 13.25
N ARG A 72 6.42 19.04 14.11
CA ARG A 72 5.73 20.32 14.17
C ARG A 72 6.63 21.47 14.65
N GLY A 73 7.72 21.18 15.34
CA GLY A 73 8.71 22.17 15.78
C GLY A 73 9.42 22.88 14.61
N TYR A 74 9.50 22.24 13.44
CA TYR A 74 10.18 22.77 12.26
C TYR A 74 9.37 22.74 10.96
N ALA A 75 8.13 22.28 11.01
CA ALA A 75 7.22 22.28 9.86
C ALA A 75 5.82 22.67 10.29
N TYR A 76 5.09 23.34 9.40
CA TYR A 76 3.68 23.57 9.61
C TYR A 76 2.90 22.29 9.35
N LEU A 77 2.39 21.68 10.41
CA LEU A 77 1.58 20.46 10.37
C LEU A 77 0.22 20.70 11.06
N PRO A 78 -0.86 20.79 10.31
CA PRO A 78 -2.20 20.97 10.86
C PRO A 78 -2.64 19.79 11.74
N THR A 79 -3.42 20.04 12.77
CA THR A 79 -3.92 19.00 13.68
C THR A 79 -4.75 17.94 12.93
N SER A 80 -5.49 18.35 11.90
CA SER A 80 -6.27 17.43 11.03
C SER A 80 -5.42 16.36 10.33
N GLU A 81 -4.19 16.69 10.02
CA GLU A 81 -3.26 15.70 9.43
C GLU A 81 -2.86 14.63 10.46
N ARG A 82 -2.66 15.02 11.72
CA ARG A 82 -2.41 14.06 12.79
C ARG A 82 -3.62 13.16 13.05
N GLU A 83 -4.81 13.71 12.99
CA GLU A 83 -6.05 12.94 13.12
C GLU A 83 -6.13 11.89 12.02
N CYS A 84 -5.83 12.27 10.79
CA CYS A 84 -5.77 11.33 9.66
C CYS A 84 -4.75 10.18 9.90
N ILE A 85 -3.56 10.47 10.44
CA ILE A 85 -2.59 9.42 10.83
C ILE A 85 -3.19 8.49 11.91
N ARG A 86 -3.93 9.03 12.87
CA ARG A 86 -4.58 8.23 13.93
C ARG A 86 -5.72 7.38 13.38
N ASP A 87 -6.53 7.91 12.47
CA ASP A 87 -7.60 7.18 11.80
C ASP A 87 -7.01 6.00 11.00
N MET A 88 -5.89 6.21 10.31
CA MET A 88 -5.18 5.17 9.57
C MET A 88 -4.68 4.02 10.46
N ILE A 89 -4.42 4.25 11.75
CA ILE A 89 -4.14 3.16 12.70
C ILE A 89 -5.37 2.24 12.83
N GLY A 90 -6.56 2.83 12.89
CA GLY A 90 -7.84 2.10 12.91
C GLY A 90 -8.02 1.27 11.64
N VAL A 91 -7.88 1.91 10.47
CA VAL A 91 -7.96 1.22 9.16
C VAL A 91 -6.99 0.04 9.10
N ARG A 92 -5.72 0.26 9.43
CA ARG A 92 -4.71 -0.82 9.44
C ARG A 92 -5.15 -1.97 10.35
N ASN A 93 -5.67 -1.68 11.53
CA ASN A 93 -6.08 -2.70 12.49
C ASN A 93 -7.31 -3.48 12.01
N ASN A 94 -8.30 -2.83 11.40
CA ASN A 94 -9.45 -3.50 10.80
C ASN A 94 -9.04 -4.55 9.76
N TRP A 95 -7.97 -4.30 9.02
CA TRP A 95 -7.50 -5.17 7.93
C TRP A 95 -6.35 -6.10 8.29
N ALA A 96 -5.73 -5.94 9.45
CA ALA A 96 -4.63 -6.81 9.90
C ALA A 96 -5.10 -8.22 10.30
N HIS A 97 -6.37 -8.38 10.66
CA HIS A 97 -6.93 -9.61 11.24
C HIS A 97 -8.11 -10.17 10.42
N VAL A 98 -8.23 -9.78 9.16
CA VAL A 98 -9.29 -10.28 8.24
C VAL A 98 -8.98 -11.73 7.83
N SER A 99 -8.96 -12.65 8.80
CA SER A 99 -8.77 -14.07 8.52
C SER A 99 -10.08 -14.87 8.60
N ALA A 100 -11.13 -14.35 9.24
CA ALA A 100 -12.38 -15.05 9.46
C ALA A 100 -13.61 -14.34 8.86
N GLU A 101 -13.72 -13.02 9.01
CA GLU A 101 -14.84 -12.25 8.46
C GLU A 101 -14.35 -10.91 7.92
N LEU A 102 -14.87 -10.52 6.76
CA LEU A 102 -14.66 -9.17 6.21
C LEU A 102 -15.35 -8.13 7.10
N PRO A 103 -14.78 -6.93 7.27
CA PRO A 103 -15.48 -5.83 7.94
C PRO A 103 -16.84 -5.55 7.30
N GLY A 104 -17.79 -5.07 8.10
CA GLY A 104 -19.10 -4.66 7.59
C GLY A 104 -19.00 -3.56 6.54
N LYS A 105 -20.03 -3.47 5.68
CA LYS A 105 -20.08 -2.50 4.58
C LYS A 105 -19.74 -1.08 5.01
N ASP A 106 -20.33 -0.59 6.10
CA ASP A 106 -20.13 0.77 6.58
C ASP A 106 -18.68 1.01 7.04
N THR A 107 -18.05 0.01 7.66
CA THR A 107 -16.64 0.04 8.02
C THR A 107 -15.75 0.11 6.78
N ILE A 108 -16.05 -0.70 5.75
CA ILE A 108 -15.29 -0.68 4.49
C ILE A 108 -15.38 0.70 3.83
N VAL A 109 -16.57 1.29 3.76
CA VAL A 109 -16.77 2.64 3.19
C VAL A 109 -15.98 3.68 3.99
N SER A 110 -16.07 3.66 5.32
CA SER A 110 -15.34 4.57 6.21
C SER A 110 -13.82 4.42 6.05
N ASP A 111 -13.32 3.19 5.95
CA ASP A 111 -11.90 2.91 5.75
C ASP A 111 -11.40 3.43 4.39
N ILE A 112 -12.21 3.32 3.32
CA ILE A 112 -11.89 3.87 2.00
C ILE A 112 -11.84 5.41 2.07
N GLU A 113 -12.77 6.05 2.74
CA GLU A 113 -12.77 7.51 2.93
C GLU A 113 -11.55 7.98 3.70
N CYS A 114 -11.12 7.24 4.71
CA CYS A 114 -9.89 7.51 5.44
C CYS A 114 -8.66 7.41 4.52
N LEU A 115 -8.57 6.37 3.68
CA LEU A 115 -7.50 6.21 2.69
C LEU A 115 -7.48 7.35 1.66
N ILE A 116 -8.64 7.81 1.18
CA ILE A 116 -8.73 8.96 0.26
C ILE A 116 -8.13 10.21 0.90
N ARG A 117 -8.52 10.53 2.14
CA ARG A 117 -7.97 11.68 2.90
C ARG A 117 -6.46 11.53 3.10
N PHE A 118 -6.01 10.32 3.48
CA PHE A 118 -4.62 10.03 3.70
C PHE A 118 -3.76 10.21 2.43
N PHE A 119 -4.20 9.68 1.29
CA PHE A 119 -3.45 9.84 0.03
C PHE A 119 -3.47 11.27 -0.50
N ALA A 120 -4.55 12.04 -0.27
CA ALA A 120 -4.58 13.46 -0.56
C ALA A 120 -3.52 14.22 0.27
N GLN A 121 -3.42 13.93 1.57
CA GLN A 121 -2.44 14.51 2.49
C GLN A 121 -0.99 14.12 2.11
N MET A 122 -0.77 12.88 1.70
CA MET A 122 0.54 12.39 1.27
C MET A 122 0.91 12.80 -0.17
N ASN A 123 0.13 13.69 -0.80
CA ASN A 123 0.31 14.12 -2.19
C ASN A 123 0.35 12.95 -3.20
N ARG A 124 -0.50 11.94 -2.96
CA ARG A 124 -0.66 10.75 -3.80
C ARG A 124 -2.04 10.70 -4.45
N SER A 125 -2.52 11.83 -4.95
CA SER A 125 -3.88 12.01 -5.50
C SER A 125 -4.20 11.08 -6.68
N GLY A 126 -3.22 10.53 -7.37
CA GLY A 126 -3.43 9.58 -8.46
C GLY A 126 -4.11 8.26 -8.04
N LEU A 127 -4.12 7.94 -6.72
CA LEU A 127 -4.80 6.75 -6.20
C LEU A 127 -6.27 7.01 -5.80
N ILE A 128 -6.68 8.27 -5.75
CA ILE A 128 -8.01 8.66 -5.29
C ILE A 128 -9.12 8.17 -6.23
N PRO A 129 -9.04 8.30 -7.57
CA PRO A 129 -10.09 7.85 -8.47
C PRO A 129 -10.40 6.34 -8.32
N ASP A 130 -9.38 5.51 -8.14
CA ASP A 130 -9.55 4.07 -7.96
C ASP A 130 -10.27 3.75 -6.63
N LEU A 131 -9.95 4.51 -5.57
CA LEU A 131 -10.61 4.37 -4.26
C LEU A 131 -12.06 4.86 -4.30
N GLU A 132 -12.35 5.95 -5.00
CA GLU A 132 -13.72 6.44 -5.22
C GLU A 132 -14.56 5.42 -6.00
N GLN A 133 -13.99 4.80 -7.03
CA GLN A 133 -14.64 3.73 -7.77
C GLN A 133 -14.88 2.49 -6.87
N LEU A 134 -13.89 2.11 -6.06
CA LEU A 134 -14.05 1.02 -5.10
C LEU A 134 -15.15 1.32 -4.08
N LYS A 135 -15.21 2.55 -3.54
CA LYS A 135 -16.27 3.02 -2.66
C LYS A 135 -17.63 2.88 -3.31
N ALA A 136 -17.79 3.38 -4.54
CA ALA A 136 -19.06 3.29 -5.29
C ALA A 136 -19.52 1.85 -5.49
N ARG A 137 -18.60 0.90 -5.76
CA ARG A 137 -18.90 -0.54 -5.87
C ARG A 137 -19.38 -1.13 -4.55
N VAL A 138 -18.79 -0.74 -3.44
CA VAL A 138 -19.22 -1.20 -2.11
C VAL A 138 -20.59 -0.64 -1.73
N GLU A 139 -20.84 0.64 -2.02
CA GLU A 139 -22.11 1.31 -1.73
C GLU A 139 -23.27 0.80 -2.59
N ARG A 140 -23.02 0.53 -3.88
CA ARG A 140 -24.04 0.15 -4.88
C ARG A 140 -23.60 -1.07 -5.68
N PRO A 141 -23.52 -2.26 -5.07
CA PRO A 141 -23.07 -3.47 -5.76
C PRO A 141 -23.94 -3.84 -6.97
N GLU A 142 -25.21 -3.46 -6.96
CA GLU A 142 -26.14 -3.76 -8.05
C GLU A 142 -25.79 -3.00 -9.34
N ALA A 143 -25.22 -1.80 -9.24
CA ALA A 143 -24.85 -0.99 -10.41
C ALA A 143 -23.70 -1.59 -11.24
N PHE A 144 -22.95 -2.56 -10.68
CA PHE A 144 -21.76 -3.17 -11.29
C PHE A 144 -21.94 -4.64 -11.65
N LYS A 145 -23.15 -5.19 -11.49
CA LYS A 145 -23.44 -6.62 -11.83
C LYS A 145 -23.33 -6.94 -13.32
N ASP A 146 -23.49 -5.95 -14.17
CA ASP A 146 -23.48 -6.12 -15.65
C ASP A 146 -22.08 -5.95 -16.28
N GLU A 147 -21.06 -5.60 -15.51
CA GLU A 147 -19.68 -5.60 -16.00
C GLU A 147 -19.16 -7.05 -16.05
N THR A 148 -19.55 -7.80 -17.08
CA THR A 148 -18.92 -9.09 -17.39
C THR A 148 -17.44 -8.85 -17.60
N PRO A 149 -16.55 -9.54 -16.86
CA PRO A 149 -15.12 -9.39 -17.10
C PRO A 149 -14.83 -9.72 -18.58
N PRO A 150 -13.97 -8.93 -19.26
CA PRO A 150 -13.66 -9.17 -20.66
C PRO A 150 -13.22 -10.63 -20.80
N GLN A 151 -13.99 -11.40 -21.60
CA GLN A 151 -13.62 -12.79 -21.88
C GLN A 151 -12.23 -12.78 -22.52
N PRO A 152 -11.32 -13.64 -22.10
CA PRO A 152 -10.05 -13.77 -22.76
C PRO A 152 -10.29 -14.11 -24.22
N VAL A 153 -9.95 -13.18 -25.11
CA VAL A 153 -10.04 -13.39 -26.56
C VAL A 153 -9.04 -14.49 -26.88
N PHE A 154 -9.54 -15.71 -27.00
CA PHE A 154 -8.76 -16.85 -27.44
C PHE A 154 -8.40 -16.61 -28.92
N ARG A 155 -7.23 -16.05 -29.18
CA ARG A 155 -6.69 -16.01 -30.55
C ARG A 155 -6.25 -17.43 -30.90
N PRO A 156 -6.88 -18.11 -31.85
CA PRO A 156 -6.36 -19.40 -32.28
C PRO A 156 -4.97 -19.19 -32.88
N THR A 157 -4.00 -19.84 -32.31
CA THR A 157 -2.65 -19.88 -32.85
C THR A 157 -2.75 -20.66 -34.19
N VAL A 158 -2.65 -19.95 -35.29
CA VAL A 158 -2.55 -20.59 -36.62
C VAL A 158 -1.21 -21.32 -36.64
N THR A 159 -1.26 -22.63 -36.48
CA THR A 159 -0.09 -23.52 -36.62
C THR A 159 0.25 -23.51 -38.12
N ALA A 160 1.40 -22.94 -38.47
CA ALA A 160 1.95 -23.05 -39.82
C ALA A 160 2.14 -24.51 -40.21
N PRO A 161 1.82 -24.90 -41.48
CA PRO A 161 2.00 -26.27 -41.89
C PRO A 161 3.50 -26.64 -41.89
N LYS A 162 3.80 -27.78 -41.30
CA LYS A 162 5.14 -28.41 -41.37
C LYS A 162 5.47 -28.66 -42.84
N GLN A 163 6.56 -28.09 -43.34
CA GLN A 163 7.18 -28.48 -44.60
C GLN A 163 7.58 -29.95 -44.49
N ALA A 164 7.10 -30.73 -45.50
CA ALA A 164 7.46 -32.13 -45.66
C ALA A 164 8.92 -32.21 -46.08
N ASP A 165 9.70 -33.03 -45.38
CA ASP A 165 11.07 -33.40 -45.74
C ASP A 165 11.04 -34.15 -47.05
N VAL A 166 11.74 -33.60 -48.04
CA VAL A 166 12.01 -34.27 -49.32
C VAL A 166 13.18 -35.27 -49.05
N ILE A 167 12.84 -36.55 -49.06
CA ILE A 167 13.83 -37.64 -49.01
C ILE A 167 14.47 -37.68 -50.39
N VAL A 168 15.77 -37.34 -50.48
CA VAL A 168 16.61 -37.59 -51.66
C VAL A 168 17.27 -38.93 -51.46
N GLU A 169 16.91 -39.93 -52.30
CA GLU A 169 17.61 -41.20 -52.37
C GLU A 169 18.98 -41.01 -53.05
N PRO A 170 20.04 -41.67 -52.58
CA PRO A 170 21.33 -41.70 -53.30
C PRO A 170 21.33 -42.74 -54.40
N GLU A 171 21.58 -42.27 -55.64
CA GLU A 171 21.93 -43.18 -56.77
C GLU A 171 23.25 -43.90 -56.49
N VAL A 172 23.19 -45.23 -56.69
CA VAL A 172 24.36 -46.17 -56.72
C VAL A 172 24.91 -46.21 -58.12
N VAL A 173 26.22 -45.94 -58.20
CA VAL A 173 27.11 -46.46 -59.29
C VAL A 173 28.37 -46.95 -58.65
#